data_8ca31299201823f64237f5bc6e7019cf
#
_entry.id   8ca31299201823f64237f5bc6e7019cf
#
_cell.length_a   1.000
_cell.length_b   1.000
_cell.length_c   1.000
_cell.angle_alpha   90.00
_cell.angle_beta   90.00
_cell.angle_gamma   90.00
#
_symmetry.space_group_name_H-M   'P 1'
#
loop_
_entity.id
_entity.type
_entity.pdbx_description
1 polymer ?
#
loop_
_entity_poly.entity_id
_entity_poly.type
_entity_poly.pdbx_seq_one_letter_code
_entity_poly.pdbx_strand_id
1 'polypeptide(L)'
;AIRILCRKRKNNILIVGGRGVGKTAFVHGLAKAFIDGNTPEKLKDFTIKELLPNMILSGAQYRGDLEGRIDDIARGLAEDGKTIMYVDELKSLGGYSKTDDGMKDIIGLLLPHLKDGSLKLIICATHEDVKRLQANDSNALDLFRKIELEEPSEEETTEILTNRIKSLSEHYGIK
;
A
#
# COMPACT_ATOMS: atom_id res chain seq x y z
N ALA A 1 6.27 -2.73 -10.45
CA ALA A 1 6.43 -2.57 -9.00
C ALA A 1 7.89 -2.79 -8.57
N ILE A 2 8.48 -3.97 -8.78
CA ILE A 2 9.84 -4.36 -8.31
C ILE A 2 10.91 -3.33 -8.72
N ARG A 3 10.91 -2.87 -10.00
CA ARG A 3 11.85 -1.82 -10.47
C ARG A 3 11.72 -0.50 -9.71
N ILE A 4 10.55 -0.15 -9.22
CA ILE A 4 10.31 1.06 -8.44
C ILE A 4 10.90 0.87 -7.04
N LEU A 5 10.63 -0.25 -6.39
CA LEU A 5 11.13 -0.57 -5.05
C LEU A 5 12.66 -0.63 -4.98
N CYS A 6 13.34 -0.98 -6.07
CA CYS A 6 14.80 -0.96 -6.18
C CYS A 6 15.43 0.42 -6.27
N ARG A 7 14.66 1.50 -6.40
CA ARG A 7 15.21 2.86 -6.53
C ARG A 7 15.72 3.38 -5.19
N LYS A 8 16.69 4.30 -5.26
CA LYS A 8 17.19 5.02 -4.06
C LYS A 8 16.22 6.11 -3.58
N ARG A 9 15.46 6.71 -4.50
CA ARG A 9 14.47 7.76 -4.22
C ARG A 9 13.19 7.47 -4.98
N LYS A 10 12.07 7.99 -4.47
CA LYS A 10 10.73 7.77 -5.06
C LYS A 10 10.46 6.28 -5.27
N ASN A 11 10.74 5.50 -4.23
CA ASN A 11 10.58 4.04 -4.17
C ASN A 11 9.25 3.61 -3.54
N ASN A 12 8.38 4.58 -3.25
CA ASN A 12 7.01 4.32 -2.82
C ASN A 12 6.10 4.12 -4.04
N ILE A 13 5.09 3.29 -3.90
CA ILE A 13 4.19 2.91 -4.98
C ILE A 13 2.76 3.33 -4.64
N LEU A 14 2.10 3.96 -5.59
CA LEU A 14 0.67 4.24 -5.57
C LEU A 14 0.00 3.45 -6.68
N ILE A 15 -0.74 2.40 -6.31
CA ILE A 15 -1.49 1.56 -7.24
C ILE A 15 -2.88 2.17 -7.40
N VAL A 16 -3.19 2.62 -8.62
CA VAL A 16 -4.44 3.30 -8.93
C VAL A 16 -5.29 2.47 -9.89
N GLY A 17 -6.57 2.42 -9.62
CA GLY A 17 -7.52 1.73 -10.50
C GLY A 17 -8.93 1.71 -9.92
N GLY A 18 -9.88 1.30 -10.73
CA GLY A 18 -11.29 1.15 -10.34
C GLY A 18 -11.49 0.21 -9.15
N ARG A 19 -12.69 0.21 -8.58
CA ARG A 19 -13.06 -0.79 -7.57
C ARG A 19 -13.13 -2.16 -8.24
N GLY A 20 -12.64 -3.20 -7.57
CA GLY A 20 -12.70 -4.58 -8.10
C GLY A 20 -11.65 -4.91 -9.17
N VAL A 21 -10.85 -3.97 -9.65
CA VAL A 21 -9.85 -4.19 -10.73
C VAL A 21 -8.69 -5.13 -10.34
N GLY A 22 -8.60 -5.54 -9.08
CA GLY A 22 -7.56 -6.48 -8.63
C GLY A 22 -6.34 -5.84 -7.96
N LYS A 23 -6.43 -4.60 -7.44
CA LYS A 23 -5.32 -3.92 -6.75
C LYS A 23 -4.74 -4.75 -5.60
N THR A 24 -5.60 -5.25 -4.72
CA THR A 24 -5.21 -6.12 -3.60
C THR A 24 -4.57 -7.41 -4.09
N ALA A 25 -5.14 -8.04 -5.13
CA ALA A 25 -4.59 -9.25 -5.74
C ALA A 25 -3.19 -9.00 -6.34
N PHE A 26 -2.98 -7.83 -6.95
CA PHE A 26 -1.67 -7.43 -7.46
C PHE A 26 -0.62 -7.35 -6.34
N VAL A 27 -0.96 -6.77 -5.18
CA VAL A 27 -0.04 -6.68 -4.04
C VAL A 27 0.21 -8.06 -3.43
N HIS A 28 -0.81 -8.92 -3.33
CA HIS A 28 -0.63 -10.31 -2.88
C HIS A 28 0.28 -11.09 -3.83
N GLY A 29 0.13 -10.92 -5.15
CA GLY A 29 1.03 -11.52 -6.14
C GLY A 29 2.47 -11.01 -6.00
N LEU A 30 2.63 -9.70 -5.71
CA LEU A 30 3.92 -9.13 -5.42
C LEU A 30 4.53 -9.72 -4.14
N ALA A 31 3.76 -9.82 -3.06
CA ALA A 31 4.20 -10.43 -1.79
C ALA A 31 4.61 -11.90 -1.99
N LYS A 32 3.85 -12.66 -2.78
CA LYS A 32 4.22 -14.02 -3.15
C LYS A 32 5.56 -14.08 -3.89
N ALA A 33 5.83 -13.18 -4.82
CA ALA A 33 7.11 -13.12 -5.52
C ALA A 33 8.30 -12.89 -4.55
N PHE A 34 8.10 -12.12 -3.46
CA PHE A 34 9.10 -11.97 -2.41
C PHE A 34 9.32 -13.29 -1.65
N ILE A 35 8.24 -13.98 -1.28
CA ILE A 35 8.31 -15.27 -0.55
C ILE A 35 9.00 -16.34 -1.40
N ASP A 36 8.66 -16.40 -2.69
CA ASP A 36 9.21 -17.39 -3.64
C ASP A 36 10.66 -17.06 -4.07
N GLY A 37 11.23 -15.95 -3.59
CA GLY A 37 12.59 -15.50 -3.96
C GLY A 37 12.71 -14.96 -5.38
N ASN A 38 11.61 -14.72 -6.06
CA ASN A 38 11.56 -14.19 -7.44
C ASN A 38 11.79 -12.67 -7.47
N THR A 39 12.79 -12.19 -6.73
CA THR A 39 13.12 -10.77 -6.59
C THR A 39 14.60 -10.53 -6.83
N PRO A 40 15.01 -9.33 -7.33
CA PRO A 40 16.41 -8.97 -7.43
C PRO A 40 17.11 -9.00 -6.07
N GLU A 41 18.43 -9.22 -6.07
CA GLU A 41 19.26 -9.28 -4.87
C GLU A 41 19.06 -8.08 -3.91
N LYS A 42 18.79 -6.88 -4.46
CA LYS A 42 18.50 -5.67 -3.66
C LYS A 42 17.26 -5.76 -2.79
N LEU A 43 16.34 -6.64 -3.14
CA LEU A 43 15.06 -6.83 -2.43
C LEU A 43 14.99 -8.23 -1.80
N LYS A 44 16.08 -8.97 -1.81
CA LYS A 44 16.19 -10.24 -1.12
C LYS A 44 15.90 -10.03 0.37
N ASP A 45 15.15 -10.95 0.94
CA ASP A 45 14.70 -10.95 2.33
C ASP A 45 13.75 -9.78 2.71
N PHE A 46 13.30 -8.98 1.74
CA PHE A 46 12.26 -8.01 2.01
C PHE A 46 10.91 -8.71 2.21
N THR A 47 10.10 -8.12 3.09
CA THR A 47 8.73 -8.57 3.35
C THR A 47 7.75 -7.43 3.12
N ILE A 48 6.51 -7.77 2.75
CA ILE A 48 5.41 -6.81 2.67
C ILE A 48 4.51 -7.06 3.88
N LYS A 49 4.29 -6.02 4.69
CA LYS A 49 3.41 -6.07 5.85
C LYS A 49 2.28 -5.08 5.69
N GLU A 50 1.06 -5.53 5.91
CA GLU A 50 -0.12 -4.67 5.85
C GLU A 50 -0.20 -3.81 7.11
N LEU A 51 -0.41 -2.51 6.90
CA LEU A 51 -0.75 -1.56 7.93
C LEU A 51 -2.27 -1.46 8.02
N LEU A 52 -2.81 -1.73 9.18
CA LEU A 52 -4.22 -1.57 9.48
C LEU A 52 -4.45 -0.24 10.21
N PRO A 53 -4.90 0.83 9.54
CA PRO A 53 -5.01 2.16 10.14
C PRO A 53 -5.87 2.20 11.39
N ASN A 54 -6.93 1.39 11.43
CA ASN A 54 -7.81 1.30 12.60
C ASN A 54 -7.07 0.84 13.87
N MET A 55 -6.02 0.03 13.75
CA MET A 55 -5.20 -0.41 14.89
C MET A 55 -4.34 0.75 15.41
N ILE A 56 -3.88 1.63 14.54
CA ILE A 56 -3.11 2.82 14.93
C ILE A 56 -4.01 3.81 15.66
N LEU A 57 -5.23 4.00 15.17
CA LEU A 57 -6.23 4.91 15.74
C LEU A 57 -6.81 4.39 17.06
N SER A 58 -6.86 3.07 17.26
CA SER A 58 -7.44 2.46 18.45
C SER A 58 -6.71 2.90 19.72
N GLY A 59 -7.43 3.55 20.65
CA GLY A 59 -6.89 4.02 21.93
C GLY A 59 -5.99 5.26 21.84
N ALA A 60 -5.83 5.90 20.69
CA ALA A 60 -5.25 7.24 20.60
C ALA A 60 -6.33 8.26 20.98
N GLN A 61 -6.13 8.97 22.10
CA GLN A 61 -7.07 10.00 22.57
C GLN A 61 -6.68 11.38 22.06
N TYR A 62 -5.40 11.59 21.83
CA TYR A 62 -4.83 12.86 21.39
C TYR A 62 -3.98 12.67 20.14
N ARG A 63 -3.81 13.75 19.36
CA ARG A 63 -2.95 13.76 18.17
C ARG A 63 -1.51 13.33 18.50
N GLY A 64 -0.98 13.75 19.64
CA GLY A 64 0.37 13.36 20.09
C GLY A 64 0.54 11.85 20.29
N ASP A 65 -0.51 11.14 20.72
CA ASP A 65 -0.47 9.67 20.83
C ASP A 65 -0.33 9.02 19.45
N LEU A 66 -1.03 9.58 18.45
CA LEU A 66 -0.97 9.11 17.06
C LEU A 66 0.40 9.38 16.44
N GLU A 67 0.92 10.59 16.63
CA GLU A 67 2.27 10.99 16.18
C GLU A 67 3.33 10.05 16.76
N GLY A 68 3.30 9.81 18.08
CA GLY A 68 4.25 8.90 18.74
C GLY A 68 4.18 7.47 18.18
N ARG A 69 2.98 6.94 17.92
CA ARG A 69 2.81 5.60 17.33
C ARG A 69 3.37 5.51 15.90
N ILE A 70 3.13 6.54 15.10
CA ILE A 70 3.67 6.58 13.73
C ILE A 70 5.20 6.66 13.75
N ASP A 71 5.77 7.47 14.63
CA ASP A 71 7.22 7.57 14.80
C ASP A 71 7.85 6.24 15.26
N ASP A 72 7.20 5.54 16.21
CA ASP A 72 7.66 4.23 16.66
C ASP A 72 7.62 3.18 15.55
N ILE A 73 6.53 3.16 14.76
CA ILE A 73 6.42 2.29 13.58
C ILE A 73 7.52 2.63 12.57
N ALA A 74 7.70 3.90 12.25
CA ALA A 74 8.69 4.32 11.26
C ALA A 74 10.12 3.98 11.73
N ARG A 75 10.42 4.17 13.02
CA ARG A 75 11.72 3.81 13.61
C ARG A 75 11.95 2.30 13.53
N GLY A 76 10.98 1.49 13.96
CA GLY A 76 11.11 0.03 13.89
C GLY A 76 11.28 -0.49 12.46
N LEU A 77 10.63 0.13 11.47
CA LEU A 77 10.79 -0.21 10.06
C LEU A 77 12.15 0.22 9.49
N ALA A 78 12.66 1.38 9.94
CA ALA A 78 13.99 1.85 9.54
C ALA A 78 15.09 0.95 10.12
N GLU A 79 14.95 0.48 11.35
CA GLU A 79 15.88 -0.46 12.01
C GLU A 79 15.85 -1.84 11.32
N ASP A 80 14.67 -2.36 10.99
CA ASP A 80 14.50 -3.59 10.23
C ASP A 80 15.08 -3.47 8.81
N GLY A 81 14.84 -2.34 8.15
CA GLY A 81 15.37 -1.98 6.82
C GLY A 81 14.88 -2.85 5.66
N LYS A 82 14.13 -3.92 5.92
CA LYS A 82 13.67 -4.93 4.95
C LYS A 82 12.15 -5.06 4.86
N THR A 83 11.40 -4.25 5.59
CA THR A 83 9.94 -4.24 5.52
C THR A 83 9.43 -3.14 4.59
N ILE A 84 8.48 -3.50 3.73
CA ILE A 84 7.68 -2.60 2.90
C ILE A 84 6.29 -2.57 3.51
N MET A 85 5.82 -1.39 3.90
CA MET A 85 4.44 -1.22 4.35
C MET A 85 3.47 -1.26 3.19
N TYR A 86 2.31 -1.83 3.43
CA TYR A 86 1.20 -1.88 2.49
C TYR A 86 -0.07 -1.33 3.14
N VAL A 87 -0.80 -0.51 2.40
CA VAL A 87 -2.14 -0.01 2.78
C VAL A 87 -3.11 -0.27 1.64
N ASP A 88 -4.16 -1.05 1.91
CA ASP A 88 -5.10 -1.48 0.88
C ASP A 88 -5.98 -0.34 0.34
N GLU A 89 -6.32 0.62 1.17
CA GLU A 89 -7.14 1.76 0.75
C GLU A 89 -6.57 3.09 1.26
N LEU A 90 -6.18 3.98 0.34
CA LEU A 90 -5.68 5.32 0.67
C LEU A 90 -6.63 6.09 1.58
N LYS A 91 -7.95 5.98 1.34
CA LYS A 91 -8.97 6.67 2.16
C LYS A 91 -8.93 6.26 3.64
N SER A 92 -8.42 5.08 3.99
CA SER A 92 -8.32 4.62 5.36
C SER A 92 -7.26 5.37 6.19
N LEU A 93 -6.34 6.06 5.51
CA LEU A 93 -5.30 6.88 6.14
C LEU A 93 -5.77 8.28 6.55
N GLY A 94 -7.02 8.65 6.23
CA GLY A 94 -7.54 9.99 6.54
C GLY A 94 -7.03 11.08 5.59
N GLY A 95 -7.10 12.35 6.03
CA GLY A 95 -6.60 13.49 5.25
C GLY A 95 -7.54 14.00 4.15
N TYR A 96 -8.77 13.50 4.08
CA TYR A 96 -9.72 13.84 3.00
C TYR A 96 -10.67 15.00 3.30
N SER A 97 -10.73 15.47 4.53
CA SER A 97 -11.67 16.54 4.90
C SER A 97 -10.96 17.62 5.70
N LYS A 98 -11.17 18.89 5.29
CA LYS A 98 -10.72 20.06 6.06
C LYS A 98 -11.45 20.20 7.42
N THR A 99 -12.54 19.46 7.60
CA THR A 99 -13.36 19.42 8.81
C THR A 99 -13.13 18.18 9.66
N ASP A 100 -12.35 17.22 9.16
CA ASP A 100 -11.98 16.04 9.95
C ASP A 100 -10.93 16.46 10.98
N ASP A 101 -11.21 16.17 12.25
CA ASP A 101 -10.26 16.42 13.34
C ASP A 101 -8.89 15.93 12.90
N GLY A 102 -7.86 16.80 12.97
CA GLY A 102 -6.49 16.48 12.52
C GLY A 102 -5.89 15.22 13.14
N MET A 103 -6.65 14.53 14.02
CA MET A 103 -6.35 13.21 14.58
C MET A 103 -6.40 12.07 13.55
N LYS A 104 -7.05 12.24 12.39
CA LYS A 104 -7.21 11.14 11.40
C LYS A 104 -6.30 11.27 10.18
N ASP A 105 -5.38 12.22 10.17
CA ASP A 105 -4.45 12.42 9.05
C ASP A 105 -3.18 11.58 9.20
N ILE A 106 -3.33 10.27 9.12
CA ILE A 106 -2.20 9.34 9.16
C ILE A 106 -1.26 9.57 7.98
N ILE A 107 -1.79 9.89 6.79
CA ILE A 107 -0.95 10.12 5.62
C ILE A 107 -0.02 11.32 5.83
N GLY A 108 -0.51 12.42 6.39
CA GLY A 108 0.31 13.59 6.72
C GLY A 108 1.46 13.26 7.66
N LEU A 109 1.21 12.39 8.65
CA LEU A 109 2.24 11.95 9.60
C LEU A 109 3.27 11.00 8.96
N LEU A 110 2.89 10.22 7.95
CA LEU A 110 3.80 9.34 7.23
C LEU A 110 4.71 10.08 6.24
N LEU A 111 4.30 11.24 5.73
CA LEU A 111 5.04 11.96 4.68
C LEU A 111 6.51 12.27 5.02
N PRO A 112 6.88 12.72 6.23
CA PRO A 112 8.27 12.94 6.60
C PRO A 112 9.13 11.70 6.42
N HIS A 113 8.66 10.55 6.92
CA HIS A 113 9.35 9.26 6.86
C HIS A 113 9.45 8.69 5.43
N LEU A 114 8.49 9.04 4.55
CA LEU A 114 8.57 8.71 3.13
C LEU A 114 9.59 9.59 2.39
N LYS A 115 9.76 10.84 2.84
CA LYS A 115 10.72 11.79 2.24
C LYS A 115 12.16 11.44 2.56
N ASP A 116 12.45 11.10 3.81
CA ASP A 116 13.80 10.72 4.26
C ASP A 116 14.17 9.28 3.87
N GLY A 117 13.18 8.46 3.48
CA GLY A 117 13.38 7.09 3.02
C GLY A 117 13.47 6.07 4.16
N SER A 118 13.18 6.46 5.40
CA SER A 118 13.08 5.55 6.56
C SER A 118 11.94 4.54 6.39
N LEU A 119 10.96 4.88 5.55
CA LEU A 119 9.78 4.06 5.29
C LEU A 119 9.59 3.84 3.79
N LYS A 120 9.24 2.60 3.41
CA LYS A 120 8.78 2.25 2.06
C LYS A 120 7.31 1.86 2.12
N LEU A 121 6.52 2.44 1.21
CA LEU A 121 5.07 2.31 1.26
C LEU A 121 4.49 1.94 -0.11
N ILE A 122 3.56 0.98 -0.10
CA ILE A 122 2.68 0.66 -1.21
C ILE A 122 1.27 1.02 -0.76
N ILE A 123 0.56 1.83 -1.54
CA ILE A 123 -0.84 2.20 -1.26
C ILE A 123 -1.70 1.88 -2.46
N CYS A 124 -2.87 1.30 -2.23
CA CYS A 124 -3.93 1.20 -3.22
C CYS A 124 -4.90 2.37 -3.12
N ALA A 125 -5.32 2.90 -4.26
CA ALA A 125 -6.23 4.03 -4.35
C ALA A 125 -7.17 3.93 -5.55
N THR A 126 -8.32 4.58 -5.46
CA THR A 126 -9.13 4.89 -6.64
C THR A 126 -8.67 6.20 -7.27
N HIS A 127 -9.09 6.47 -8.51
CA HIS A 127 -8.84 7.76 -9.16
C HIS A 127 -9.42 8.95 -8.36
N GLU A 128 -10.54 8.72 -7.70
CA GLU A 128 -11.18 9.72 -6.84
C GLU A 128 -10.34 10.02 -5.59
N ASP A 129 -9.83 8.98 -4.94
CA ASP A 129 -8.94 9.12 -3.77
C ASP A 129 -7.68 9.92 -4.13
N VAL A 130 -7.08 9.65 -5.29
CA VAL A 130 -5.91 10.39 -5.78
C VAL A 130 -6.22 11.87 -6.01
N LYS A 131 -7.37 12.18 -6.64
CA LYS A 131 -7.81 13.57 -6.84
C LYS A 131 -8.01 14.30 -5.51
N ARG A 132 -8.60 13.65 -4.52
CA ARG A 132 -8.80 14.20 -3.17
C ARG A 132 -7.48 14.47 -2.47
N LEU A 133 -6.55 13.51 -2.50
CA LEU A 133 -5.22 13.70 -1.93
C LEU A 133 -4.49 14.87 -2.59
N GLN A 134 -4.54 14.96 -3.93
CA GLN A 134 -3.92 16.03 -4.69
C GLN A 134 -4.50 17.43 -4.34
N ALA A 135 -5.81 17.49 -4.08
CA ALA A 135 -6.48 18.73 -3.68
C ALA A 135 -6.07 19.19 -2.28
N ASN A 136 -5.76 18.26 -1.38
CA ASN A 136 -5.38 18.55 0.00
C ASN A 136 -3.86 18.78 0.15
N ASP A 137 -3.04 17.96 -0.49
CA ASP A 137 -1.57 18.09 -0.53
C ASP A 137 -1.03 17.66 -1.89
N SER A 138 -0.76 18.64 -2.74
CA SER A 138 -0.21 18.40 -4.08
C SER A 138 1.18 17.75 -4.05
N ASN A 139 1.96 17.96 -2.98
CA ASN A 139 3.32 17.43 -2.87
C ASN A 139 3.36 15.98 -2.40
N ALA A 140 2.29 15.49 -1.76
CA ALA A 140 2.22 14.11 -1.26
C ALA A 140 2.40 13.10 -2.40
N LEU A 141 1.77 13.35 -3.57
CA LEU A 141 1.86 12.48 -4.74
C LEU A 141 3.28 12.38 -5.33
N ASP A 142 4.10 13.40 -5.15
CA ASP A 142 5.48 13.43 -5.67
C ASP A 142 6.39 12.37 -5.03
N LEU A 143 6.01 11.86 -3.87
CA LEU A 143 6.75 10.82 -3.16
C LEU A 143 6.49 9.42 -3.72
N PHE A 144 5.44 9.27 -4.52
CA PHE A 144 5.01 8.00 -5.08
C PHE A 144 5.31 7.87 -6.56
N ARG A 145 5.44 6.63 -7.01
CA ARG A 145 5.34 6.26 -8.42
C ARG A 145 3.99 5.58 -8.65
N LYS A 146 3.21 6.16 -9.54
CA LYS A 146 1.90 5.64 -9.92
C LYS A 146 2.06 4.39 -10.79
N ILE A 147 1.31 3.35 -10.44
CA ILE A 147 1.03 2.20 -11.29
C ILE A 147 -0.48 2.21 -11.53
N GLU A 148 -0.89 2.26 -12.76
CA GLU A 148 -2.29 2.23 -13.15
C GLU A 148 -2.68 0.79 -13.49
N LEU A 149 -3.76 0.30 -12.89
CA LEU A 149 -4.38 -0.97 -13.21
C LEU A 149 -5.68 -0.69 -13.95
N GLU A 150 -5.74 -1.19 -15.17
CA GLU A 150 -6.93 -1.15 -16.01
C GLU A 150 -7.77 -2.41 -15.78
N GLU A 151 -9.03 -2.35 -16.17
CA GLU A 151 -9.88 -3.53 -16.14
C GLU A 151 -9.32 -4.59 -17.09
N PRO A 152 -9.26 -5.87 -16.67
CA PRO A 152 -8.77 -6.93 -17.52
C PRO A 152 -9.68 -7.13 -18.73
N SER A 153 -9.09 -7.54 -19.85
CA SER A 153 -9.83 -7.94 -21.03
C SER A 153 -10.73 -9.16 -20.75
N GLU A 154 -11.66 -9.47 -21.65
CA GLU A 154 -12.52 -10.67 -21.52
C GLU A 154 -11.67 -11.95 -21.47
N GLU A 155 -10.60 -12.01 -22.24
CA GLU A 155 -9.66 -13.15 -22.26
C GLU A 155 -8.94 -13.31 -20.92
N GLU A 156 -8.37 -12.21 -20.41
CA GLU A 156 -7.71 -12.17 -19.10
C GLU A 156 -8.70 -12.48 -17.96
N THR A 157 -9.93 -11.96 -18.05
CA THR A 157 -11.00 -12.26 -17.08
C THR A 157 -11.31 -13.76 -17.06
N THR A 158 -11.41 -14.37 -18.23
CA THR A 158 -11.67 -15.80 -18.37
C THR A 158 -10.54 -16.64 -17.76
N GLU A 159 -9.29 -16.24 -17.98
CA GLU A 159 -8.12 -16.90 -17.39
C GLU A 159 -8.13 -16.78 -15.86
N ILE A 160 -8.39 -15.56 -15.33
CA ILE A 160 -8.49 -15.30 -13.88
C ILE A 160 -9.58 -16.19 -13.26
N LEU A 161 -10.77 -16.27 -13.88
CA LEU A 161 -11.87 -17.09 -13.38
C LEU A 161 -11.52 -18.57 -13.43
N THR A 162 -10.92 -19.05 -14.51
CA THR A 162 -10.51 -20.45 -14.65
C THR A 162 -9.52 -20.86 -13.56
N ASN A 163 -8.50 -20.03 -13.32
CA ASN A 163 -7.53 -20.26 -12.26
C ASN A 163 -8.16 -20.24 -10.87
N ARG A 164 -9.15 -19.36 -10.65
CA ARG A 164 -9.88 -19.25 -9.38
C ARG A 164 -10.75 -20.48 -9.14
N ILE A 165 -11.48 -20.94 -10.17
CA ILE A 165 -12.32 -22.15 -10.11
C ILE A 165 -11.45 -23.36 -9.78
N LYS A 166 -10.29 -23.52 -10.44
CA LYS A 166 -9.36 -24.61 -10.17
C LYS A 166 -8.92 -24.63 -8.71
N SER A 167 -8.49 -23.49 -8.18
CA SER A 167 -8.08 -23.35 -6.78
C SER A 167 -9.21 -23.68 -5.80
N LEU A 168 -10.45 -23.25 -6.10
CA LEU A 168 -11.61 -23.55 -5.28
C LEU A 168 -11.97 -25.04 -5.35
N SER A 169 -11.93 -25.65 -6.54
CA SER A 169 -12.20 -27.07 -6.74
C SER A 169 -11.23 -27.95 -5.96
N GLU A 170 -9.93 -27.59 -5.97
CA GLU A 170 -8.90 -28.26 -5.18
C GLU A 170 -9.15 -28.13 -3.67
N HIS A 171 -9.56 -26.92 -3.22
CA HIS A 171 -9.79 -26.64 -1.80
C HIS A 171 -11.04 -27.35 -1.25
N TYR A 172 -12.13 -27.39 -2.04
CA TYR A 172 -13.39 -27.97 -1.60
C TYR A 172 -13.59 -29.43 -2.06
N GLY A 173 -12.67 -30.01 -2.83
CA GLY A 173 -12.78 -31.37 -3.35
C GLY A 173 -13.91 -31.56 -4.35
N ILE A 174 -14.35 -30.48 -5.03
CA ILE A 174 -15.43 -30.49 -6.02
C ILE A 174 -14.81 -30.68 -7.41
N LYS A 175 -15.39 -31.60 -8.19
CA LYS A 175 -15.00 -31.82 -9.59
C LYS A 175 -15.89 -31.07 -10.54
#